data_4c34b4f0d0c463e956ebdd4a06a7158e
#
_entry.id   4c34b4f0d0c463e956ebdd4a06a7158e
#
_cell.length_a   1.000
_cell.length_b   1.000
_cell.length_c   1.000
_cell.angle_alpha   90.00
_cell.angle_beta   90.00
_cell.angle_gamma   90.00
#
_symmetry.space_group_name_H-M   'P 1'
#
loop_
_entity.id
_entity.type
_entity.pdbx_description
1 polymer ?
#
loop_
_entity_poly.entity_id
_entity_poly.type
_entity_poly.pdbx_seq_one_letter_code
_entity_poly.pdbx_strand_id
1 'polypeptide(L)'
;MLVTLSSDKTVSETAAALQAAVQANRFGVMQVHNLKETMMKKGVEFARECLIFEVCQPQQAKKVLDENMSISTVLPCRISIYEEGGKTILATLKPTTLLALFITPQLEGVAQEVEDTIVKIMKEAASR
;
A
#
# COMPACT_ATOMS: atom_id res chain seq x y z
N MET A 1 -5.63 -9.45 -8.99
CA MET A 1 -4.30 -9.16 -8.47
C MET A 1 -4.14 -7.70 -8.04
N LEU A 2 -4.45 -6.75 -8.89
CA LEU A 2 -4.34 -5.33 -8.59
C LEU A 2 -5.69 -4.74 -8.15
N VAL A 3 -5.69 -3.97 -7.07
CA VAL A 3 -6.85 -3.19 -6.64
C VAL A 3 -6.55 -1.73 -6.93
N THR A 4 -7.43 -1.06 -7.66
CA THR A 4 -7.29 0.36 -7.96
C THR A 4 -8.57 1.11 -7.59
N LEU A 5 -8.39 2.30 -7.04
CA LEU A 5 -9.48 3.22 -6.72
C LEU A 5 -9.09 4.61 -7.21
N SER A 6 -10.07 5.42 -7.57
CA SER A 6 -9.80 6.81 -7.95
C SER A 6 -10.32 7.77 -6.89
N SER A 7 -9.66 8.92 -6.79
CA SER A 7 -10.04 9.99 -5.89
C SER A 7 -10.10 11.31 -6.67
N ASP A 8 -11.04 12.17 -6.31
CA ASP A 8 -11.14 13.49 -6.90
C ASP A 8 -10.21 14.53 -6.25
N LYS A 9 -9.54 14.12 -5.18
CA LYS A 9 -8.59 14.97 -4.47
C LYS A 9 -7.23 14.93 -5.14
N THR A 10 -6.37 15.88 -4.81
CA THR A 10 -4.98 15.86 -5.29
C THR A 10 -4.23 14.69 -4.66
N VAL A 11 -3.07 14.37 -5.23
CA VAL A 11 -2.17 13.35 -4.66
C VAL A 11 -1.82 13.70 -3.22
N SER A 12 -1.48 14.97 -2.96
CA SER A 12 -1.13 15.43 -1.62
C SER A 12 -2.26 15.27 -0.62
N GLU A 13 -3.48 15.65 -1.01
CA GLU A 13 -4.66 15.50 -0.16
C GLU A 13 -4.99 14.04 0.10
N THR A 14 -4.90 13.21 -0.94
CA THR A 14 -5.14 11.78 -0.83
C THR A 14 -4.10 11.12 0.08
N ALA A 15 -2.85 11.54 -0.01
CA ALA A 15 -1.78 11.03 0.84
C ALA A 15 -2.04 11.34 2.32
N ALA A 16 -2.49 12.56 2.62
CA ALA A 16 -2.83 12.92 4.01
C ALA A 16 -4.00 12.07 4.52
N ALA A 17 -5.02 11.87 3.69
CA ALA A 17 -6.16 11.04 4.04
C ALA A 17 -5.75 9.58 4.23
N LEU A 18 -4.84 9.08 3.40
CA LEU A 18 -4.33 7.71 3.52
C LEU A 18 -3.58 7.51 4.84
N GLN A 19 -2.75 8.46 5.21
CA GLN A 19 -2.00 8.36 6.46
C GLN A 19 -2.94 8.30 7.66
N ALA A 20 -3.98 9.13 7.67
CA ALA A 20 -4.99 9.11 8.73
C ALA A 20 -5.75 7.78 8.76
N ALA A 21 -6.12 7.26 7.60
CA ALA A 21 -6.84 5.99 7.50
C ALA A 21 -5.99 4.80 7.95
N VAL A 22 -4.70 4.82 7.63
CA VAL A 22 -3.75 3.79 8.06
C VAL A 22 -3.73 3.72 9.58
N GLN A 23 -3.57 4.86 10.24
CA GLN A 23 -3.51 4.92 11.70
C GLN A 23 -4.85 4.53 12.33
N ALA A 24 -5.96 4.98 11.76
CA ALA A 24 -7.30 4.66 12.27
C ALA A 24 -7.59 3.17 12.21
N ASN A 25 -6.95 2.44 11.31
CA ASN A 25 -7.13 1.00 11.15
C ASN A 25 -5.99 0.19 11.78
N ARG A 26 -5.22 0.82 12.67
CA ARG A 26 -4.15 0.19 13.45
C ARG A 26 -2.99 -0.35 12.64
N PHE A 27 -2.80 0.16 11.44
CA PHE A 27 -1.60 -0.04 10.66
C PHE A 27 -0.66 1.12 10.92
N GLY A 28 0.61 0.95 10.58
CA GLY A 28 1.60 2.02 10.64
C GLY A 28 2.19 2.30 9.26
N VAL A 29 2.51 3.56 9.02
CA VAL A 29 3.29 3.93 7.84
C VAL A 29 4.75 3.77 8.20
N MET A 30 5.44 2.86 7.51
CA MET A 30 6.87 2.62 7.73
C MET A 30 7.72 3.61 6.97
N GLN A 31 7.33 3.90 5.73
CA GLN A 31 8.07 4.81 4.87
C GLN A 31 7.18 5.30 3.74
N VAL A 32 7.49 6.50 3.24
CA VAL A 32 6.83 7.06 2.07
C VAL A 32 7.93 7.40 1.06
N HIS A 33 7.81 6.84 -0.14
CA HIS A 33 8.74 7.14 -1.23
C HIS A 33 8.10 8.13 -2.18
N ASN A 34 8.75 9.26 -2.41
CA ASN A 34 8.32 10.23 -3.40
C ASN A 34 9.19 10.03 -4.64
N LEU A 35 8.66 9.32 -5.65
CA LEU A 35 9.46 8.95 -6.82
C LEU A 35 9.82 10.14 -7.69
N LYS A 36 8.93 11.13 -7.80
CA LYS A 36 9.21 12.35 -8.54
C LYS A 36 10.43 13.07 -7.95
N GLU A 37 10.44 13.23 -6.63
CA GLU A 37 11.53 13.87 -5.92
C GLU A 37 12.82 13.05 -6.00
N THR A 38 12.71 11.73 -5.84
CA THR A 38 13.86 10.84 -5.92
C THR A 38 14.53 10.91 -7.28
N MET A 39 13.74 10.89 -8.35
CA MET A 39 14.29 10.98 -9.70
C MET A 39 14.92 12.34 -9.96
N MET A 40 14.30 13.41 -9.48
CA MET A 40 14.82 14.75 -9.61
C MET A 40 16.21 14.89 -8.97
N LYS A 41 16.38 14.31 -7.78
CA LYS A 41 17.66 14.33 -7.07
C LYS A 41 18.75 13.59 -7.84
N LYS A 42 18.38 12.66 -8.69
CA LYS A 42 19.32 11.88 -9.51
C LYS A 42 19.46 12.45 -10.93
N GLY A 43 18.93 13.64 -11.18
CA GLY A 43 19.05 14.29 -12.46
C GLY A 43 18.12 13.75 -13.53
N VAL A 44 17.07 13.02 -13.15
CA VAL A 44 16.10 12.46 -14.09
C VAL A 44 14.79 13.24 -13.98
N GLU A 45 14.30 13.77 -15.09
CA GLU A 45 13.03 14.48 -15.13
C GLU A 45 11.87 13.48 -15.08
N PHE A 46 10.95 13.70 -14.14
CA PHE A 46 9.73 12.92 -14.05
C PHE A 46 8.65 13.84 -13.49
N ALA A 47 7.74 14.26 -14.35
CA ALA A 47 6.79 15.34 -14.02
C ALA A 47 5.58 14.86 -13.23
N ARG A 48 5.28 13.56 -13.20
CA ARG A 48 4.08 13.04 -12.57
C ARG A 48 4.28 12.82 -11.08
N GLU A 49 3.24 13.11 -10.30
CA GLU A 49 3.24 12.82 -8.88
C GLU A 49 3.09 11.31 -8.67
N CYS A 50 3.95 10.73 -7.86
CA CYS A 50 3.89 9.31 -7.52
C CYS A 50 4.49 9.08 -6.15
N LEU A 51 3.63 8.64 -5.21
CA LEU A 51 4.03 8.30 -3.85
C LEU A 51 3.81 6.82 -3.62
N ILE A 52 4.73 6.18 -2.91
CA ILE A 52 4.57 4.78 -2.49
C ILE A 52 4.62 4.75 -0.96
N PHE A 53 3.51 4.31 -0.36
CA PHE A 53 3.41 4.13 1.09
C PHE A 53 3.72 2.68 1.42
N GLU A 54 4.70 2.47 2.28
CA GLU A 54 4.94 1.16 2.86
C GLU A 54 4.22 1.10 4.20
N VAL A 55 3.27 0.18 4.32
CA VAL A 55 2.41 0.07 5.49
C VAL A 55 2.51 -1.32 6.09
N CYS A 56 2.37 -1.41 7.42
CA CYS A 56 2.52 -2.68 8.11
C CYS A 56 1.65 -2.72 9.36
N GLN A 57 1.09 -3.90 9.62
CA GLN A 57 0.50 -4.23 10.89
C GLN A 57 1.45 -5.24 11.55
N PRO A 58 2.22 -4.84 12.58
CA PRO A 58 3.32 -5.66 13.08
C PRO A 58 2.92 -7.05 13.56
N GLN A 59 1.77 -7.19 14.18
CA GLN A 59 1.31 -8.48 14.69
C GLN A 59 0.99 -9.45 13.56
N GLN A 60 0.42 -8.95 12.47
CA GLN A 60 0.15 -9.77 11.29
C GLN A 60 1.45 -10.13 10.56
N ALA A 61 2.36 -9.18 10.47
CA ALA A 61 3.67 -9.43 9.87
C ALA A 61 4.43 -10.52 10.63
N LYS A 62 4.37 -10.48 11.95
CA LYS A 62 5.01 -11.50 12.78
C LYS A 62 4.45 -12.90 12.50
N LYS A 63 3.11 -13.03 12.43
CA LYS A 63 2.47 -14.32 12.13
C LYS A 63 2.96 -14.89 10.81
N VAL A 64 3.05 -14.03 9.80
CA VAL A 64 3.46 -14.44 8.46
C VAL A 64 4.92 -14.87 8.45
N LEU A 65 5.79 -14.08 9.06
CA LEU A 65 7.23 -14.35 9.08
C LEU A 65 7.59 -15.56 9.94
N ASP A 66 6.84 -15.80 11.01
CA ASP A 66 7.04 -16.99 11.84
C ASP A 66 6.80 -18.28 11.04
N GLU A 67 5.88 -18.22 10.05
CA GLU A 67 5.60 -19.37 9.19
C GLU A 67 6.64 -19.53 8.08
N ASN A 68 7.09 -18.43 7.49
CA ASN A 68 8.02 -18.48 6.36
C ASN A 68 8.74 -17.15 6.20
N MET A 69 10.02 -17.13 6.57
CA MET A 69 10.84 -15.92 6.50
C MET A 69 11.00 -15.40 5.06
N SER A 70 10.91 -16.26 4.06
CA SER A 70 11.07 -15.81 2.67
C SER A 70 9.92 -14.90 2.21
N ILE A 71 8.79 -14.91 2.93
CA ILE A 71 7.69 -13.98 2.64
C ILE A 71 8.11 -12.53 2.85
N SER A 72 9.20 -12.29 3.57
CA SER A 72 9.77 -10.95 3.71
C SER A 72 10.07 -10.28 2.37
N THR A 73 10.22 -11.06 1.30
CA THR A 73 10.47 -10.53 -0.04
C THR A 73 9.28 -9.76 -0.61
N VAL A 74 8.07 -9.99 -0.09
CA VAL A 74 6.86 -9.28 -0.51
C VAL A 74 6.28 -8.38 0.58
N LEU A 75 7.05 -8.15 1.64
CA LEU A 75 6.69 -7.24 2.73
C LEU A 75 7.61 -6.02 2.70
N PRO A 76 7.19 -4.89 3.27
CA PRO A 76 5.85 -4.59 3.75
C PRO A 76 4.85 -4.39 2.60
N CYS A 77 3.56 -4.30 2.96
CA CYS A 77 2.52 -4.00 1.96
C CYS A 77 2.72 -2.58 1.44
N ARG A 78 2.38 -2.37 0.16
CA ARG A 78 2.56 -1.07 -0.48
C ARG A 78 1.24 -0.57 -1.04
N ILE A 79 1.02 0.74 -0.88
CA ILE A 79 -0.10 1.43 -1.50
C ILE A 79 0.50 2.58 -2.29
N SER A 80 0.28 2.59 -3.60
CA SER A 80 0.75 3.66 -4.47
C SER A 80 -0.34 4.70 -4.62
N ILE A 81 0.06 5.98 -4.67
CA ILE A 81 -0.81 7.09 -5.01
C ILE A 81 -0.15 7.83 -6.15
N TYR A 82 -0.84 7.93 -7.28
CA TYR A 82 -0.25 8.60 -8.44
C TYR A 82 -1.32 9.32 -9.25
N GLU A 83 -0.85 10.21 -10.11
CA GLU A 83 -1.71 10.97 -11.00
C GLU A 83 -1.76 10.31 -12.36
N GLU A 84 -2.95 10.12 -12.89
CA GLU A 84 -3.14 9.54 -14.21
C GLU A 84 -4.44 10.05 -14.81
N GLY A 85 -4.36 10.59 -16.02
CA GLY A 85 -5.54 11.09 -16.72
C GLY A 85 -6.26 12.21 -15.98
N GLY A 86 -5.55 13.03 -15.23
CA GLY A 86 -6.13 14.12 -14.46
C GLY A 86 -6.80 13.68 -13.17
N LYS A 87 -6.64 12.43 -12.79
CA LYS A 87 -7.22 11.88 -11.56
C LYS A 87 -6.12 11.34 -10.66
N THR A 88 -6.43 11.22 -9.38
CA THR A 88 -5.55 10.57 -8.42
C THR A 88 -5.98 9.12 -8.27
N ILE A 89 -5.03 8.21 -8.44
CA ILE A 89 -5.26 6.77 -8.36
C ILE A 89 -4.57 6.22 -7.12
N LEU A 90 -5.28 5.35 -6.38
CA LEU A 90 -4.68 4.54 -5.33
C LEU A 90 -4.64 3.11 -5.83
N ALA A 91 -3.53 2.43 -5.65
CA ALA A 91 -3.36 1.06 -6.15
C ALA A 91 -2.55 0.21 -5.19
N THR A 92 -2.91 -1.06 -5.09
CA THR A 92 -2.15 -2.04 -4.31
C THR A 92 -2.25 -3.41 -4.97
N LEU A 93 -1.24 -4.24 -4.73
CA LEU A 93 -1.31 -5.66 -5.08
C LEU A 93 -2.02 -6.40 -3.94
N LYS A 94 -2.95 -7.29 -4.28
CA LYS A 94 -3.70 -8.04 -3.27
C LYS A 94 -2.77 -8.91 -2.44
N PRO A 95 -2.75 -8.74 -1.12
CA PRO A 95 -1.96 -9.61 -0.24
C PRO A 95 -2.27 -11.09 -0.42
N THR A 96 -3.54 -11.45 -0.64
CA THR A 96 -3.90 -12.86 -0.87
C THR A 96 -3.18 -13.44 -2.09
N THR A 97 -3.06 -12.67 -3.16
CA THR A 97 -2.37 -13.11 -4.37
C THR A 97 -0.87 -13.26 -4.12
N LEU A 98 -0.26 -12.31 -3.41
CA LEU A 98 1.17 -12.35 -3.11
C LEU A 98 1.51 -13.54 -2.20
N LEU A 99 0.73 -13.76 -1.15
CA LEU A 99 1.00 -14.83 -0.20
C LEU A 99 0.71 -16.20 -0.79
N ALA A 100 -0.19 -16.31 -1.78
CA ALA A 100 -0.46 -17.56 -2.48
C ALA A 100 0.78 -18.11 -3.19
N LEU A 101 1.74 -17.23 -3.54
CA LEU A 101 2.98 -17.67 -4.18
C LEU A 101 3.85 -18.54 -3.27
N PHE A 102 3.63 -18.49 -1.97
CA PHE A 102 4.46 -19.20 -0.99
C PHE A 102 3.82 -20.49 -0.49
N ILE A 103 2.64 -20.84 -1.00
CA ILE A 103 1.92 -22.08 -0.68
C ILE A 103 1.90 -22.36 0.83
N THR A 104 1.26 -21.45 1.57
CA THR A 104 1.18 -21.56 3.03
C THR A 104 -0.30 -21.48 3.44
N PRO A 105 -1.04 -22.62 3.34
CA PRO A 105 -2.50 -22.60 3.56
C PRO A 105 -2.93 -22.01 4.91
N GLN A 106 -2.13 -22.17 5.95
CA GLN A 106 -2.44 -21.64 7.27
C GLN A 106 -2.42 -20.11 7.33
N LEU A 107 -1.90 -19.45 6.30
CA LEU A 107 -1.86 -17.99 6.24
C LEU A 107 -2.98 -17.37 5.41
N GLU A 108 -3.85 -18.17 4.81
CA GLU A 108 -4.94 -17.65 3.98
C GLU A 108 -5.84 -16.70 4.74
N GLY A 109 -6.19 -17.03 5.99
CA GLY A 109 -7.01 -16.18 6.84
C GLY A 109 -6.34 -14.85 7.18
N VAL A 110 -5.04 -14.89 7.48
CA VAL A 110 -4.26 -13.69 7.76
C VAL A 110 -4.17 -12.81 6.52
N ALA A 111 -3.90 -13.41 5.37
CA ALA A 111 -3.80 -12.68 4.10
C ALA A 111 -5.11 -11.99 3.76
N GLN A 112 -6.23 -12.67 3.94
CA GLN A 112 -7.55 -12.10 3.65
C GLN A 112 -7.87 -10.95 4.61
N GLU A 113 -7.56 -11.10 5.88
CA GLU A 113 -7.80 -10.06 6.88
C GLU A 113 -6.97 -8.81 6.58
N VAL A 114 -5.71 -8.97 6.24
CA VAL A 114 -4.84 -7.86 5.86
C VAL A 114 -5.37 -7.17 4.61
N GLU A 115 -5.75 -7.96 3.60
CA GLU A 115 -6.29 -7.42 2.35
C GLU A 115 -7.56 -6.62 2.58
N ASP A 116 -8.50 -7.16 3.38
CA ASP A 116 -9.75 -6.47 3.66
C ASP A 116 -9.50 -5.13 4.35
N THR A 117 -8.55 -5.08 5.27
CA THR A 117 -8.21 -3.86 5.98
C THR A 117 -7.54 -2.84 5.05
N ILE A 118 -6.62 -3.29 4.20
CA ILE A 118 -5.95 -2.41 3.24
C ILE A 118 -6.95 -1.80 2.26
N VAL A 119 -7.88 -2.61 1.75
CA VAL A 119 -8.92 -2.11 0.85
C VAL A 119 -9.82 -1.09 1.56
N LYS A 120 -10.16 -1.34 2.82
CA LYS A 120 -10.92 -0.40 3.63
C LYS A 120 -10.16 0.92 3.81
N ILE A 121 -8.89 0.85 4.12
CA ILE A 121 -8.01 2.03 4.26
C ILE A 121 -8.03 2.84 2.95
N MET A 122 -7.88 2.17 1.81
CA MET A 122 -7.87 2.83 0.51
C MET A 122 -9.21 3.50 0.21
N LYS A 123 -10.32 2.84 0.53
CA LYS A 123 -11.65 3.41 0.33
C LYS A 123 -11.86 4.65 1.19
N GLU A 124 -11.43 4.61 2.43
CA GLU A 124 -11.50 5.78 3.32
C GLU A 124 -10.68 6.95 2.78
N ALA A 125 -9.48 6.67 2.29
CA ALA A 125 -8.61 7.69 1.73
C ALA A 125 -9.18 8.29 0.44
N ALA A 126 -9.80 7.47 -0.40
CA ALA A 126 -10.34 7.92 -1.69
C ALA A 126 -11.61 8.75 -1.53
N SER A 127 -12.43 8.46 -0.53
CA SER A 127 -13.75 9.07 -0.37
C SER A 127 -13.75 10.44 0.32
N ARG A 128 -12.63 10.82 0.91
CA ARG A 128 -12.54 12.09 1.68
C ARG A 128 -11.95 13.26 0.88
#